data_d0bb0f0c69c022dcdcfb32eb9644ce90
#
_entry.id   d0bb0f0c69c022dcdcfb32eb9644ce90
#
_cell.length_a   1.000
_cell.length_b   1.000
_cell.length_c   1.000
_cell.angle_alpha   90.00
_cell.angle_beta   90.00
_cell.angle_gamma   90.00
#
_symmetry.space_group_name_H-M   'P 1'
#
loop_
_entity.id
_entity.type
_entity.pdbx_description
1 polymer ?
#
loop_
_entity_poly.entity_id
_entity_poly.type
_entity_poly.pdbx_seq_one_letter_code
_entity_poly.pdbx_strand_id
1 'polypeptide(L)'
;MNQEKIGNLIKELRIKSNLTQVEFAQKYNVSFQAVSKWETGKSIPDIFLLKQICKDYNISIENILDGEINKKNKKIVVVTCIIIIILLMLIIYLVMNKNNNFEFKTIS
;
A
#
# COMPACT_ATOMS: atom_id res chain seq x y z
N MET A 1 10.09 -14.65 -7.98
CA MET A 1 9.01 -14.80 -6.95
C MET A 1 9.64 -15.19 -5.63
N ASN A 2 9.44 -14.41 -4.60
CA ASN A 2 10.05 -14.67 -3.28
C ASN A 2 9.01 -15.30 -2.35
N GLN A 3 9.19 -16.58 -2.04
CA GLN A 3 8.29 -17.37 -1.20
C GLN A 3 8.18 -16.81 0.22
N GLU A 4 9.28 -16.33 0.77
CA GLU A 4 9.32 -15.74 2.10
C GLU A 4 8.48 -14.46 2.19
N LYS A 5 8.60 -13.57 1.20
CA LYS A 5 7.81 -12.34 1.13
C LYS A 5 6.32 -12.62 0.96
N ILE A 6 5.96 -13.60 0.14
CA ILE A 6 4.57 -14.04 -0.03
C ILE A 6 4.03 -14.58 1.30
N GLY A 7 4.79 -15.39 2.00
CA GLY A 7 4.41 -15.94 3.28
C GLY A 7 4.20 -14.87 4.35
N ASN A 8 5.10 -13.90 4.43
CA ASN A 8 4.97 -12.76 5.34
C ASN A 8 3.73 -11.93 5.05
N LEU A 9 3.42 -11.70 3.77
CA LEU A 9 2.22 -10.98 3.37
C LEU A 9 0.96 -11.73 3.79
N ILE A 10 0.88 -13.03 3.54
CA ILE A 10 -0.25 -13.86 3.95
C ILE A 10 -0.46 -13.80 5.47
N LYS A 11 0.63 -13.88 6.23
CA LYS A 11 0.60 -13.75 7.69
C LYS A 11 0.07 -12.38 8.14
N GLU A 12 0.52 -11.30 7.53
CA GLU A 12 0.01 -9.95 7.81
C GLU A 12 -1.50 -9.84 7.54
N LEU A 13 -1.96 -10.35 6.41
CA LEU A 13 -3.38 -10.33 6.04
C LEU A 13 -4.22 -11.12 7.06
N ARG A 14 -3.72 -12.27 7.45
CA ARG A 14 -4.37 -13.11 8.46
C ARG A 14 -4.49 -12.38 9.81
N ILE A 15 -3.40 -11.82 10.29
CA ILE A 15 -3.37 -11.10 11.57
C ILE A 15 -4.28 -9.88 11.55
N LYS A 16 -4.29 -9.11 10.45
CA LYS A 16 -5.20 -7.97 10.28
C LYS A 16 -6.67 -8.38 10.32
N SER A 17 -6.97 -9.59 9.88
CA SER A 17 -8.33 -10.14 9.92
C SER A 17 -8.70 -10.74 11.27
N ASN A 18 -7.79 -10.73 12.25
CA ASN A 18 -7.95 -11.35 13.56
C ASN A 18 -8.24 -12.86 13.49
N LEU A 19 -7.64 -13.54 12.52
CA LEU A 19 -7.82 -14.98 12.31
C LEU A 19 -6.59 -15.73 12.81
N THR A 20 -6.82 -16.89 13.46
CA THR A 20 -5.76 -17.86 13.73
C THR A 20 -5.39 -18.59 12.44
N GLN A 21 -4.26 -19.31 12.42
CA GLN A 21 -3.88 -20.15 11.27
C GLN A 21 -4.96 -21.19 10.94
N VAL A 22 -5.59 -21.77 11.97
CA VAL A 22 -6.67 -22.74 11.80
C VAL A 22 -7.89 -22.08 11.15
N GLU A 23 -8.31 -20.92 11.65
CA GLU A 23 -9.45 -20.18 11.10
C GLU A 23 -9.21 -19.73 9.67
N PHE A 24 -8.01 -19.25 9.35
CA PHE A 24 -7.62 -18.89 8.00
C PHE A 24 -7.64 -20.11 7.06
N ALA A 25 -7.13 -21.24 7.54
CA ALA A 25 -7.18 -22.50 6.80
C ALA A 25 -8.61 -22.94 6.51
N GLN A 26 -9.49 -22.84 7.49
CA GLN A 26 -10.92 -23.16 7.32
C GLN A 26 -11.59 -22.24 6.31
N LYS A 27 -11.28 -20.95 6.34
CA LYS A 27 -11.83 -19.97 5.39
C LYS A 27 -11.51 -20.33 3.94
N TYR A 28 -10.31 -20.85 3.69
CA TYR A 28 -9.86 -21.21 2.34
C TYR A 28 -9.90 -22.69 2.04
N ASN A 29 -10.49 -23.47 2.93
CA ASN A 29 -10.66 -24.93 2.78
C ASN A 29 -9.32 -25.65 2.52
N VAL A 30 -8.32 -25.30 3.28
CA VAL A 30 -6.99 -25.93 3.27
C VAL A 30 -6.62 -26.40 4.67
N SER A 31 -5.55 -27.18 4.78
CA SER A 31 -5.04 -27.60 6.09
C SER A 31 -4.29 -26.46 6.77
N PHE A 32 -4.26 -26.45 8.12
CA PHE A 32 -3.49 -25.46 8.84
C PHE A 32 -1.98 -25.64 8.61
N GLN A 33 -1.53 -26.88 8.33
CA GLN A 33 -0.15 -27.15 7.95
C GLN A 33 0.24 -26.43 6.67
N ALA A 34 -0.67 -26.36 5.69
CA ALA A 34 -0.44 -25.61 4.47
C ALA A 34 -0.22 -24.12 4.78
N VAL A 35 -1.09 -23.52 5.59
CA VAL A 35 -0.95 -22.10 6.00
C VAL A 35 0.37 -21.88 6.73
N SER A 36 0.75 -22.77 7.63
CA SER A 36 2.02 -22.69 8.35
C SER A 36 3.22 -22.74 7.40
N LYS A 37 3.17 -23.60 6.38
CA LYS A 37 4.24 -23.69 5.37
C LYS A 37 4.32 -22.42 4.52
N TRP A 38 3.19 -21.80 4.16
CA TRP A 38 3.18 -20.54 3.43
C TRP A 38 3.82 -19.43 4.25
N GLU A 39 3.43 -19.30 5.51
CA GLU A 39 3.92 -18.24 6.40
C GLU A 39 5.39 -18.38 6.76
N THR A 40 5.94 -19.58 6.68
CA THR A 40 7.37 -19.83 6.90
C THR A 40 8.22 -19.87 5.62
N GLY A 41 7.62 -19.60 4.47
CA GLY A 41 8.30 -19.57 3.19
C GLY A 41 8.68 -20.94 2.62
N LYS A 42 8.13 -22.04 3.16
CA LYS A 42 8.41 -23.40 2.70
C LYS A 42 7.61 -23.79 1.45
N SER A 43 6.45 -23.18 1.26
CA SER A 43 5.62 -23.37 0.08
C SER A 43 4.78 -22.11 -0.18
N ILE A 44 4.10 -22.09 -1.32
CA ILE A 44 3.17 -21.02 -1.67
C ILE A 44 1.81 -21.63 -2.02
N PRO A 45 0.70 -20.88 -1.84
CA PRO A 45 -0.60 -21.31 -2.33
C PRO A 45 -0.58 -21.48 -3.86
N ASP A 46 -1.49 -22.31 -4.41
CA ASP A 46 -1.65 -22.37 -5.85
C ASP A 46 -2.22 -21.05 -6.39
N ILE A 47 -2.12 -20.85 -7.71
CA ILE A 47 -2.49 -19.58 -8.35
C ILE A 47 -3.97 -19.24 -8.18
N PHE A 48 -4.85 -20.22 -8.17
CA PHE A 48 -6.28 -19.98 -7.98
C PHE A 48 -6.58 -19.48 -6.58
N LEU A 49 -5.93 -20.08 -5.59
CA LEU A 49 -6.06 -19.67 -4.19
C LEU A 49 -5.46 -18.29 -3.96
N LEU A 50 -4.29 -18.01 -4.55
CA LEU A 50 -3.69 -16.65 -4.51
C LEU A 50 -4.63 -15.60 -5.09
N LYS A 51 -5.28 -15.89 -6.22
CA LYS A 51 -6.27 -14.99 -6.82
C LYS A 51 -7.45 -14.75 -5.90
N GLN A 52 -7.93 -15.78 -5.22
CA GLN A 52 -9.04 -15.67 -4.27
C GLN A 52 -8.65 -14.80 -3.07
N ILE A 53 -7.47 -15.02 -2.50
CA ILE A 53 -6.94 -14.20 -1.40
C ILE A 53 -6.81 -12.74 -1.85
N CYS A 54 -6.25 -12.48 -3.02
CA CYS A 54 -6.15 -11.14 -3.59
C CYS A 54 -7.50 -10.45 -3.69
N LYS A 55 -8.51 -11.16 -4.17
CA LYS A 55 -9.87 -10.65 -4.30
C LYS A 55 -10.48 -10.32 -2.95
N ASP A 56 -10.32 -11.20 -1.96
CA ASP A 56 -10.90 -11.03 -0.63
C ASP A 56 -10.30 -9.83 0.12
N TYR A 57 -9.01 -9.57 -0.08
CA TYR A 57 -8.29 -8.47 0.57
C TYR A 57 -8.08 -7.25 -0.33
N ASN A 58 -8.69 -7.24 -1.51
CA ASN A 58 -8.61 -6.14 -2.48
C ASN A 58 -7.16 -5.74 -2.81
N ILE A 59 -6.32 -6.73 -3.06
CA ILE A 59 -4.92 -6.58 -3.42
C ILE A 59 -4.72 -7.07 -4.84
N SER A 60 -3.84 -6.43 -5.63
CA SER A 60 -3.50 -6.94 -6.96
C SER A 60 -2.63 -8.19 -6.84
N ILE A 61 -2.83 -9.15 -7.74
CA ILE A 61 -2.04 -10.39 -7.73
C ILE A 61 -0.55 -10.10 -7.93
N GLU A 62 -0.20 -9.07 -8.67
CA GLU A 62 1.17 -8.63 -8.87
C GLU A 62 1.83 -8.23 -7.54
N ASN A 63 1.11 -7.51 -6.69
CA ASN A 63 1.59 -7.13 -5.36
C ASN A 63 1.83 -8.35 -4.46
N ILE A 64 0.97 -9.36 -4.52
CA ILE A 64 1.15 -10.56 -3.71
C ILE A 64 2.30 -11.43 -4.21
N LEU A 65 2.51 -11.48 -5.52
CA LEU A 65 3.62 -12.22 -6.13
C LEU A 65 4.97 -11.56 -5.81
N ASP A 66 5.01 -10.23 -5.76
CA ASP A 66 6.21 -9.48 -5.38
C ASP A 66 6.42 -9.43 -3.87
N GLY A 67 5.42 -9.82 -3.09
CA GLY A 67 5.46 -9.76 -1.62
C GLY A 67 5.50 -8.34 -1.08
N GLU A 68 5.11 -7.34 -1.90
CA GLU A 68 5.07 -5.93 -1.52
C GLU A 68 3.65 -5.40 -1.60
N ILE A 69 3.12 -4.95 -0.45
CA ILE A 69 1.90 -4.16 -0.43
C ILE A 69 2.29 -2.72 -0.72
N ASN A 70 2.06 -2.27 -1.94
CA ASN A 70 1.96 -0.86 -2.37
C ASN A 70 2.73 0.22 -1.54
N LYS A 71 3.93 -0.09 -1.07
CA LYS A 71 4.79 0.93 -0.45
C LYS A 71 5.17 2.03 -1.45
N LYS A 72 5.20 1.70 -2.74
CA LYS A 72 5.47 2.67 -3.81
C LYS A 72 4.37 3.71 -3.97
N ASN A 73 3.09 3.32 -3.84
CA ASN A 73 1.98 4.25 -4.01
C ASN A 73 1.89 5.27 -2.86
N LYS A 74 2.19 4.86 -1.62
CA LYS A 74 2.27 5.80 -0.49
C LYS A 74 3.37 6.84 -0.69
N LYS A 75 4.52 6.43 -1.19
CA LYS A 75 5.66 7.33 -1.45
C LYS A 75 5.33 8.35 -2.54
N ILE A 76 4.69 7.93 -3.63
CA ILE A 76 4.25 8.80 -4.72
C ILE A 76 3.20 9.79 -4.24
N VAL A 77 2.21 9.35 -3.46
CA VAL A 77 1.16 10.22 -2.91
C VAL A 77 1.75 11.29 -1.98
N VAL A 78 2.67 10.92 -1.09
CA VAL A 78 3.33 11.87 -0.18
C VAL A 78 4.15 12.89 -0.96
N VAL A 79 4.96 12.47 -1.94
CA VAL A 79 5.77 13.35 -2.78
C VAL A 79 4.87 14.30 -3.57
N THR A 80 3.78 13.81 -4.16
CA THR A 80 2.81 14.62 -4.90
C THR A 80 2.16 15.68 -4.02
N CYS A 81 1.77 15.32 -2.79
CA CYS A 81 1.21 16.27 -1.81
C CYS A 81 2.20 17.38 -1.46
N ILE A 82 3.48 17.04 -1.23
CA ILE A 82 4.54 18.01 -0.94
C ILE A 82 4.72 18.99 -2.09
N ILE A 83 4.74 18.50 -3.34
CA ILE A 83 4.87 19.34 -4.54
C ILE A 83 3.70 20.30 -4.65
N ILE A 84 2.46 19.85 -4.43
CA ILE A 84 1.26 20.68 -4.47
C ILE A 84 1.33 21.79 -3.41
N ILE A 85 1.76 21.47 -2.20
CA ILE A 85 1.90 22.45 -1.10
C ILE A 85 2.92 23.51 -1.46
N ILE A 86 4.07 23.13 -2.01
CA ILE A 86 5.14 24.07 -2.45
C ILE A 86 4.61 24.99 -3.55
N LEU A 87 3.88 24.46 -4.54
CA LEU A 87 3.30 25.26 -5.61
C LEU A 87 2.27 26.26 -5.09
N LEU A 88 1.41 25.86 -4.15
CA LEU A 88 0.44 26.76 -3.52
C LEU A 88 1.12 27.87 -2.74
N MET A 89 2.17 27.55 -1.99
CA MET A 89 2.95 28.56 -1.26
C MET A 89 3.63 29.56 -2.19
N LEU A 90 4.16 29.09 -3.32
CA LEU A 90 4.75 29.94 -4.35
C LEU A 90 3.71 30.88 -4.97
N ILE A 91 2.52 30.38 -5.30
CA ILE A 91 1.43 31.19 -5.84
C ILE A 91 1.01 32.27 -4.87
N ILE A 92 0.83 31.94 -3.59
CA ILE A 92 0.49 32.90 -2.53
C ILE A 92 1.57 33.97 -2.40
N TYR A 93 2.85 33.57 -2.42
CA TYR A 93 3.98 34.52 -2.37
C TYR A 93 3.95 35.50 -3.56
N LEU A 94 3.76 35.01 -4.78
CA LEU A 94 3.71 35.84 -5.98
C LEU A 94 2.53 36.79 -5.95
N VAL A 95 1.35 36.35 -5.50
CA VAL A 95 0.16 37.21 -5.37
C VAL A 95 0.38 38.30 -4.33
N MET A 96 0.94 37.98 -3.17
CA MET A 96 1.22 38.95 -2.12
C MET A 96 2.29 39.95 -2.56
N ASN A 97 3.33 39.52 -3.24
CA ASN A 97 4.36 40.39 -3.78
C ASN A 97 3.82 41.35 -4.84
N LYS A 98 2.90 40.88 -5.69
CA LYS A 98 2.22 41.70 -6.69
C LYS A 98 1.33 42.76 -6.05
N ASN A 99 0.60 42.41 -4.99
CA ASN A 99 -0.23 43.36 -4.23
C ASN A 99 0.63 44.43 -3.54
N ASN A 100 1.75 44.08 -2.97
CA ASN A 100 2.67 45.03 -2.36
C ASN A 100 3.26 46.03 -3.39
N ASN A 101 3.60 45.54 -4.57
CA ASN A 101 4.06 46.42 -5.66
C ASN A 101 2.96 47.35 -6.17
N PHE A 102 1.72 46.90 -6.19
CA PHE A 102 0.57 47.68 -6.59
C PHE A 102 0.29 48.83 -5.57
N GLU A 103 0.32 48.55 -4.28
CA GLU A 103 0.16 49.56 -3.22
C GLU A 103 1.25 50.62 -3.26
N PHE A 104 2.49 50.21 -3.54
CA PHE A 104 3.61 51.14 -3.64
C PHE A 104 3.44 52.10 -4.84
N LYS A 105 2.87 51.68 -5.95
CA LYS A 105 2.61 52.53 -7.12
C LYS A 105 1.49 53.54 -6.89
N THR A 106 0.50 53.21 -6.06
CA THR A 106 -0.63 54.13 -5.76
C THR A 106 -0.26 55.25 -4.79
N ILE A 107 0.81 55.10 -3.99
CA ILE A 107 1.27 56.09 -3.04
C ILE A 107 2.20 57.14 -3.69
N SER A 108 2.85 56.77 -4.78
CA SER A 108 3.72 57.65 -5.55
C SER A 108 2.94 58.37 -6.65
#